data_a0256439a8bd8fa421fe312e55f46219
#
_entry.id   a0256439a8bd8fa421fe312e55f46219
#
_cell.length_a   1.000
_cell.length_b   1.000
_cell.length_c   1.000
_cell.angle_alpha   90.00
_cell.angle_beta   90.00
_cell.angle_gamma   90.00
#
_symmetry.space_group_name_H-M   'P 1'
#
loop_
_entity.id
_entity.type
_entity.pdbx_description
1 polymer ?
#
loop_
_entity_poly.entity_id
_entity_poly.type
_entity_poly.pdbx_seq_one_letter_code
_entity_poly.pdbx_strand_id
1 'polypeptide(L)' 'MITNKIGENAGLIWSALQGGELTTKDLKKATKLKEVELNMALGWLARESKIAFTIADKETTITLL' A
#
# COMPACT_ATOMS: atom_id res chain seq x y z
N MET A 1 16.70 5.66 -9.28
CA MET A 1 16.99 4.47 -8.46
C MET A 1 15.71 3.83 -7.99
N ILE A 2 15.75 2.52 -7.77
CA ILE A 2 14.57 1.77 -7.33
C ILE A 2 14.01 2.27 -6.00
N THR A 3 14.88 2.73 -5.09
CA THR A 3 14.45 3.27 -3.80
C THR A 3 13.60 4.52 -3.96
N ASN A 4 13.93 5.37 -4.92
CA ASN A 4 13.12 6.56 -5.21
C ASN A 4 11.74 6.16 -5.72
N LYS A 5 11.71 5.13 -6.58
CA LYS A 5 10.46 4.61 -7.13
C LYS A 5 9.57 4.02 -6.04
N ILE A 6 10.17 3.30 -5.09
CA ILE A 6 9.44 2.74 -3.95
C ILE A 6 8.81 3.87 -3.12
N GLY A 7 9.57 4.93 -2.87
CA GLY A 7 9.06 6.08 -2.13
C GLY A 7 7.91 6.78 -2.84
N GLU A 8 8.02 6.95 -4.15
CA GLU A 8 6.94 7.53 -4.96
C GLU A 8 5.69 6.65 -4.92
N ASN A 9 5.87 5.35 -5.08
CA ASN A 9 4.76 4.40 -5.05
C ASN A 9 4.11 4.36 -3.67
N ALA A 10 4.91 4.44 -2.61
CA ALA A 10 4.39 4.51 -1.25
C ALA A 10 3.53 5.76 -1.05
N GLY A 11 3.93 6.88 -1.64
CA GLY A 11 3.15 8.11 -1.60
C GLY A 11 1.80 7.97 -2.28
N LEU A 12 1.76 7.25 -3.41
CA LEU A 12 0.50 6.98 -4.12
C LEU A 12 -0.44 6.15 -3.24
N ILE A 13 0.10 5.13 -2.58
CA ILE A 13 -0.69 4.26 -1.70
C ILE A 13 -1.20 5.05 -0.50
N TRP A 14 -0.34 5.84 0.12
CA TRP A 14 -0.70 6.66 1.26
C TRP A 14 -1.85 7.62 0.91
N SER A 15 -1.75 8.27 -0.25
CA SER A 15 -2.80 9.17 -0.72
C SER A 15 -4.11 8.43 -0.95
N ALA A 16 -4.06 7.23 -1.53
CA ALA A 16 -5.26 6.43 -1.78
C ALA A 16 -5.94 6.03 -0.47
N LEU A 17 -5.18 5.82 0.59
CA LEU A 17 -5.71 5.41 1.89
C LEU A 17 -6.31 6.57 2.70
N GLN A 18 -6.17 7.80 2.25
CA GLN A 18 -6.74 8.96 2.96
C GLN A 18 -8.25 8.89 3.09
N GLY A 19 -8.92 8.23 2.15
CA GLY A 19 -10.36 8.08 2.16
C GLY A 19 -10.88 6.93 3.04
N GLY A 20 -9.97 6.16 3.65
CA GLY A 20 -10.34 5.03 4.48
C GLY A 20 -9.54 3.78 4.11
N GLU A 21 -9.82 2.68 4.82
CA GLU A 21 -9.12 1.43 4.55
C GLU A 21 -9.47 0.87 3.19
N LEU A 22 -8.48 0.21 2.56
CA LEU A 22 -8.64 -0.43 1.26
C LEU A 22 -7.99 -1.79 1.29
N THR A 23 -8.52 -2.72 0.49
CA THR A 23 -7.88 -4.02 0.29
C THR A 23 -6.69 -3.84 -0.66
N THR A 24 -5.80 -4.85 -0.70
CA THR A 24 -4.69 -4.83 -1.66
C THR A 24 -5.22 -4.74 -3.09
N LYS A 25 -6.33 -5.41 -3.37
CA LYS A 25 -6.95 -5.40 -4.69
C LYS A 25 -7.43 -3.98 -5.05
N ASP A 26 -8.07 -3.30 -4.10
CA ASP A 26 -8.53 -1.93 -4.30
C ASP A 26 -7.37 -0.97 -4.51
N LEU A 27 -6.30 -1.14 -3.73
CA LEU A 27 -5.09 -0.33 -3.88
C LEU A 27 -4.45 -0.51 -5.24
N LYS A 28 -4.42 -1.74 -5.73
CA LYS A 28 -3.87 -2.03 -7.04
C LYS A 28 -4.65 -1.30 -8.14
N LYS A 29 -5.96 -1.27 -8.02
CA LYS A 29 -6.82 -0.54 -8.97
C LYS A 29 -6.64 0.97 -8.85
N ALA A 30 -6.63 1.47 -7.64
CA ALA A 30 -6.54 2.91 -7.39
C ALA A 30 -5.20 3.51 -7.80
N THR A 31 -4.11 2.80 -7.54
CA THR A 31 -2.76 3.28 -7.83
C THR A 31 -2.25 2.85 -9.19
N LYS A 32 -2.87 1.83 -9.79
CA LYS A 32 -2.45 1.22 -11.06
C LYS A 32 -1.03 0.65 -11.00
N LEU A 33 -0.55 0.36 -9.82
CA LEU A 33 0.75 -0.26 -9.63
C LEU A 33 0.68 -1.75 -9.93
N LYS A 34 1.79 -2.28 -10.43
CA LYS A 34 1.92 -3.72 -10.60
C LYS A 34 2.05 -4.37 -9.23
N GLU A 35 1.73 -5.65 -9.15
CA GLU A 35 1.72 -6.38 -7.87
C GLU A 35 3.05 -6.27 -7.12
N VAL A 36 4.16 -6.43 -7.83
CA VAL A 36 5.49 -6.34 -7.22
C VAL A 36 5.74 -4.93 -6.69
N GLU A 37 5.39 -3.92 -7.47
CA GLU A 37 5.56 -2.53 -7.07
C GLU A 37 4.71 -2.20 -5.84
N LEU A 38 3.48 -2.68 -5.84
CA LEU A 38 2.56 -2.48 -4.72
C LEU A 38 3.11 -3.12 -3.45
N ASN A 39 3.55 -4.37 -3.55
CA ASN A 39 4.06 -5.10 -2.39
C ASN A 39 5.32 -4.46 -1.81
N MET A 40 6.22 -3.99 -2.66
CA MET A 40 7.43 -3.31 -2.19
C MET A 40 7.11 -2.01 -1.48
N ALA A 41 6.16 -1.24 -2.00
CA ALA A 41 5.74 0.02 -1.39
C ALA A 41 5.00 -0.22 -0.09
N LEU A 42 4.17 -1.26 -0.01
CA LEU A 42 3.48 -1.63 1.23
C LEU A 42 4.49 -2.03 2.31
N GLY A 43 5.52 -2.80 1.93
CA GLY A 43 6.58 -3.17 2.85
C GLY A 43 7.32 -1.95 3.39
N TRP A 44 7.58 -0.98 2.53
CA TRP A 44 8.22 0.28 2.92
C TRP A 44 7.37 1.02 3.95
N LEU A 45 6.07 1.19 3.68
CA LEU A 45 5.15 1.87 4.57
C LEU A 45 5.00 1.15 5.91
N ALA A 46 4.99 -0.18 5.87
CA ALA A 46 4.91 -1.00 7.09
C ALA A 46 6.14 -0.79 7.96
N ARG A 47 7.33 -0.76 7.33
CA ARG A 47 8.58 -0.50 8.04
C ARG A 47 8.58 0.87 8.72
N GLU A 48 7.97 1.85 8.06
CA GLU A 48 7.88 3.22 8.59
C GLU A 48 6.74 3.38 9.60
N SER A 49 6.04 2.30 9.91
CA SER A 49 4.90 2.29 10.84
C SER A 49 3.79 3.26 10.40
N LYS A 50 3.57 3.37 9.10
CA LYS A 50 2.55 4.26 8.54
C LYS A 50 1.24 3.54 8.28
N ILE A 51 1.27 2.22 8.17
CA ILE A 51 0.10 1.42 7.85
C ILE A 51 0.03 0.19 8.74
N ALA A 52 -1.18 -0.37 8.85
CA ALA A 52 -1.41 -1.65 9.51
C ALA A 52 -2.13 -2.57 8.54
N PHE A 53 -1.89 -3.87 8.69
CA PHE A 53 -2.53 -4.90 7.89
C PHE A 53 -3.55 -5.66 8.71
N THR A 54 -4.70 -5.93 8.12
CA THR A 54 -5.70 -6.83 8.70
C THR A 54 -5.94 -7.94 7.69
N ILE A 55 -5.69 -9.17 8.11
CA ILE A 55 -5.87 -10.32 7.23
C ILE A 55 -7.09 -11.10 7.73
N ALA A 56 -8.11 -11.21 6.88
CA ALA A 56 -9.32 -11.96 7.18
C ALA A 56 -9.68 -12.79 5.96
N ASP A 57 -9.93 -14.07 6.17
CA ASP A 57 -10.18 -15.02 5.09
C ASP A 57 -9.02 -15.00 4.08
N LYS A 58 -9.27 -14.59 2.85
CA LYS A 58 -8.24 -14.52 1.83
C LYS A 58 -7.96 -13.09 1.41
N GLU A 59 -8.38 -12.15 2.22
CA GLU A 59 -8.30 -10.74 1.87
C GLU A 59 -7.45 -9.98 2.88
N THR A 60 -6.58 -9.10 2.37
CA THR A 60 -5.74 -8.25 3.20
C THR A 60 -6.21 -6.81 3.06
N THR A 61 -6.53 -6.19 4.18
CA THR A 61 -6.99 -4.81 4.23
C THR A 61 -5.88 -3.94 4.81
N ILE A 62 -5.66 -2.79 4.22
CA ILE A 62 -4.62 -1.85 4.61
C ILE A 62 -5.28 -0.62 5.23
N THR A 63 -4.79 -0.21 6.39
CA THR A 63 -5.31 0.96 7.11
C THR A 63 -4.15 1.89 7.48
N LEU A 64 -4.37 3.20 7.39
CA LEU A 64 -3.38 4.16 7.89
C LEU A 64 -3.33 4.12 9.41
N LEU A 65 -2.14 4.28 9.94
CA LEU A 65 -1.93 4.41 11.38
C LEU A 65 -1.95 5.86 11.83
#